data_e5611a5422d2c89cc264aef7979cfb5a
#
_entry.id   e5611a5422d2c89cc264aef7979cfb5a
#
_cell.length_a   1.000
_cell.length_b   1.000
_cell.length_c   1.000
_cell.angle_alpha   90.00
_cell.angle_beta   90.00
_cell.angle_gamma   90.00
#
_symmetry.space_group_name_H-M   'P 1'
#
loop_
_entity.id
_entity.type
_entity.pdbx_description
1 polymer ?
#
loop_
_entity_poly.entity_id
_entity_poly.type
_entity_poly.pdbx_seq_one_letter_code
_entity_poly.pdbx_strand_id
1 'polypeptide(L)'
;MQVVSFVGAVIISGCVLCAAPAAGASANAQAAPAATTAPAASPSAPTALPRGRVYLFRGALGLIFSRGMDKLAKRIEEAGVSVDVNEFTICAYVAERAIREYRQNPAPITLIGHSMGGFCALQFAEKLQAENIPIGLIVTIDPAHLMPKLPMNVERYMNIFLARDVLGGGDVVPEKGYQGHFASFDLSKLKGVLHINIEKMDIIHTQLLTKILQIPETPARLEGEGLPIRYVVPPDAAVDLWDSGMPAVVRAGDTLETLAIKYRVPLWALTQINEIPEGAALVANQRVIVPRHLVPLAAITGQSPSKR
;
A
#
# COMPACT_ATOMS: atom_id res chain seq x y z
N MET A 1 41.65 -33.07 5.16
CA MET A 1 42.94 -32.44 4.80
C MET A 1 42.59 -31.11 4.17
N GLN A 2 42.81 -29.99 4.67
CA GLN A 2 43.71 -29.34 5.60
C GLN A 2 42.96 -28.15 6.25
N VAL A 3 43.10 -28.07 7.57
CA VAL A 3 42.74 -26.96 8.44
C VAL A 3 43.83 -25.90 8.33
N VAL A 4 43.49 -24.63 8.25
CA VAL A 4 44.40 -23.55 8.64
C VAL A 4 43.65 -22.56 9.52
N SER A 5 43.96 -22.62 10.81
CA SER A 5 43.71 -21.59 11.81
C SER A 5 44.76 -20.49 11.68
N PHE A 6 44.35 -19.21 11.90
CA PHE A 6 45.27 -18.19 12.39
C PHE A 6 44.64 -17.40 13.53
N VAL A 7 45.44 -17.32 14.58
CA VAL A 7 45.23 -16.72 15.89
C VAL A 7 45.90 -15.34 15.91
N GLY A 8 45.28 -14.40 16.61
CA GLY A 8 46.00 -13.43 17.48
C GLY A 8 46.27 -12.03 16.96
N ALA A 9 45.77 -11.03 17.64
CA ALA A 9 46.60 -10.19 18.52
C ALA A 9 45.74 -9.11 19.21
N VAL A 10 45.80 -9.14 20.52
CA VAL A 10 45.38 -8.11 21.48
C VAL A 10 46.50 -7.07 21.59
N ILE A 11 46.18 -5.78 21.59
CA ILE A 11 47.06 -4.73 22.09
C ILE A 11 46.27 -3.85 23.08
N ILE A 12 46.78 -3.84 24.31
CA ILE A 12 46.39 -3.04 25.46
C ILE A 12 47.41 -1.88 25.55
N SER A 13 46.98 -0.74 26.08
CA SER A 13 47.75 0.34 26.74
C SER A 13 47.39 1.71 26.21
N GLY A 14 47.25 2.76 26.97
CA GLY A 14 47.48 3.03 28.36
C GLY A 14 46.96 4.44 28.68
N CYS A 15 46.57 4.64 29.94
CA CYS A 15 46.23 5.90 30.54
C CYS A 15 47.42 6.87 30.64
N VAL A 16 47.19 8.15 30.41
CA VAL A 16 48.01 9.21 30.98
C VAL A 16 47.14 10.27 31.65
N LEU A 17 47.19 10.29 32.97
CA LEU A 17 46.79 11.44 33.80
C LEU A 17 47.83 12.54 33.67
N CYS A 18 47.40 13.78 33.53
CA CYS A 18 48.21 14.94 33.93
C CYS A 18 47.34 15.97 34.65
N ALA A 19 47.80 16.34 35.80
CA ALA A 19 47.21 17.23 36.79
C ALA A 19 47.35 18.70 36.44
N ALA A 20 46.52 19.51 37.09
CA ALA A 20 46.45 20.96 37.07
C ALA A 20 47.68 21.66 37.72
N PRO A 21 47.84 22.99 37.52
CA PRO A 21 47.77 23.83 38.70
C PRO A 21 46.85 25.06 38.57
N ALA A 22 46.32 25.46 39.72
CA ALA A 22 45.58 26.67 39.95
C ALA A 22 46.50 27.89 40.10
N ALA A 23 46.12 29.03 39.60
CA ALA A 23 46.59 30.31 40.03
C ALA A 23 45.53 31.40 39.77
N GLY A 24 45.31 32.19 40.74
CA GLY A 24 44.26 33.04 41.12
C GLY A 24 44.17 34.44 40.50
N ALA A 25 43.02 34.98 40.79
CA ALA A 25 42.66 36.40 41.11
C ALA A 25 42.87 37.47 40.02
N SER A 26 41.81 38.06 39.51
CA SER A 26 41.45 39.46 39.91
C SER A 26 40.14 39.85 39.19
N ALA A 27 39.23 40.39 40.00
CA ALA A 27 37.99 40.98 39.59
C ALA A 27 38.22 42.28 38.82
N ASN A 28 37.63 42.37 37.60
CA ASN A 28 37.32 43.66 37.01
C ASN A 28 35.88 43.56 36.45
N ALA A 29 35.00 44.29 37.18
CA ALA A 29 33.61 44.44 36.75
C ALA A 29 33.57 45.38 35.53
N GLN A 30 33.30 44.81 34.35
CA GLN A 30 32.98 45.58 33.17
C GLN A 30 31.55 45.24 32.76
N ALA A 31 30.69 46.26 32.73
CA ALA A 31 29.29 46.19 32.34
C ALA A 31 29.13 45.50 30.98
N ALA A 32 28.35 44.42 30.95
CA ALA A 32 27.97 43.74 29.72
C ALA A 32 26.97 44.61 28.94
N PRO A 33 27.09 44.72 27.61
CA PRO A 33 26.07 45.31 26.78
C PRO A 33 24.82 44.42 26.74
N ALA A 34 23.66 45.05 26.78
CA ALA A 34 22.36 44.39 26.71
C ALA A 34 22.29 43.42 25.52
N ALA A 35 22.06 42.14 25.81
CA ALA A 35 21.80 41.14 24.81
C ALA A 35 20.48 41.46 24.12
N THR A 36 20.54 41.85 22.85
CA THR A 36 19.40 41.93 21.95
C THR A 36 18.88 40.50 21.74
N THR A 37 17.77 40.17 22.37
CA THR A 37 17.06 38.90 22.12
C THR A 37 16.63 38.85 20.68
N ALA A 38 17.29 38.01 19.89
CA ALA A 38 16.80 37.65 18.56
C ALA A 38 15.39 37.05 18.71
N PRO A 39 14.44 37.39 17.83
CA PRO A 39 13.11 36.82 17.87
C PRO A 39 13.23 35.30 17.73
N ALA A 40 12.61 34.56 18.66
CA ALA A 40 12.53 33.12 18.61
C ALA A 40 11.90 32.75 17.28
N ALA A 41 12.61 31.91 16.50
CA ALA A 41 12.08 31.36 15.28
C ALA A 41 10.76 30.64 15.59
N SER A 42 9.68 31.11 15.00
CA SER A 42 8.37 30.44 15.09
C SER A 42 8.55 28.99 14.69
N PRO A 43 7.95 28.00 15.39
CA PRO A 43 8.03 26.62 14.99
C PRO A 43 7.49 26.51 13.57
N SER A 44 8.32 26.05 12.64
CA SER A 44 7.92 25.78 11.27
C SER A 44 6.71 24.84 11.32
N ALA A 45 5.62 25.23 10.65
CA ALA A 45 4.45 24.37 10.51
C ALA A 45 4.91 22.97 10.07
N PRO A 46 4.31 21.88 10.58
CA PRO A 46 4.69 20.54 10.17
C PRO A 46 4.58 20.46 8.65
N THR A 47 5.68 20.14 8.00
CA THR A 47 5.74 19.98 6.55
C THR A 47 4.76 18.87 6.18
N ALA A 48 3.67 19.20 5.51
CA ALA A 48 2.69 18.22 5.07
C ALA A 48 3.42 17.11 4.30
N LEU A 49 3.17 15.85 4.65
CA LEU A 49 3.75 14.71 3.94
C LEU A 49 3.42 14.82 2.45
N PRO A 50 4.37 14.51 1.56
CA PRO A 50 4.10 14.53 0.12
C PRO A 50 2.96 13.57 -0.19
N ARG A 51 1.92 14.05 -0.89
CA ARG A 51 0.69 13.29 -1.17
C ARG A 51 0.89 12.06 -2.07
N GLY A 52 2.12 11.78 -2.50
CA GLY A 52 2.44 10.65 -3.37
C GLY A 52 2.37 10.98 -4.85
N ARG A 53 2.73 9.99 -5.68
CA ARG A 53 2.67 10.04 -7.15
C ARG A 53 1.94 8.83 -7.67
N VAL A 54 1.03 9.02 -8.60
CA VAL A 54 0.22 7.96 -9.19
C VAL A 54 0.56 7.82 -10.67
N TYR A 55 0.89 6.62 -11.11
CA TYR A 55 1.11 6.30 -12.52
C TYR A 55 0.01 5.33 -12.97
N LEU A 56 -0.76 5.77 -13.95
CA LEU A 56 -1.84 4.99 -14.56
C LEU A 56 -1.38 4.46 -15.92
N PHE A 57 -1.70 3.21 -16.21
CA PHE A 57 -1.36 2.56 -17.47
C PHE A 57 -2.60 2.03 -18.17
N ARG A 58 -2.86 2.55 -19.38
CA ARG A 58 -3.92 2.05 -20.25
C ARG A 58 -3.52 0.71 -20.84
N GLY A 59 -4.52 -0.09 -21.19
CA GLY A 59 -4.34 -1.34 -21.94
C GLY A 59 -4.12 -1.12 -23.44
N ALA A 60 -4.12 -2.20 -24.20
CA ALA A 60 -4.08 -2.16 -25.66
C ALA A 60 -5.28 -1.35 -26.20
N LEU A 61 -5.04 -0.52 -27.21
CA LEU A 61 -6.02 0.43 -27.76
C LEU A 61 -6.61 1.37 -26.70
N GLY A 62 -5.77 1.77 -25.74
CA GLY A 62 -6.13 2.50 -24.52
C GLY A 62 -6.95 3.77 -24.76
N LEU A 63 -6.67 4.52 -25.82
CA LEU A 63 -7.41 5.73 -26.19
C LEU A 63 -8.90 5.46 -26.53
N ILE A 64 -9.27 4.23 -26.86
CA ILE A 64 -10.63 3.82 -27.19
C ILE A 64 -11.28 3.08 -26.02
N PHE A 65 -10.60 2.10 -25.44
CA PHE A 65 -11.19 1.14 -24.51
C PHE A 65 -10.82 1.36 -23.02
N SER A 66 -9.77 2.14 -22.70
CA SER A 66 -9.34 2.38 -21.31
C SER A 66 -9.58 3.83 -20.85
N ARG A 67 -10.64 4.47 -21.31
CA ARG A 67 -10.96 5.87 -20.95
C ARG A 67 -11.37 6.08 -19.50
N GLY A 68 -11.72 5.02 -18.77
CA GLY A 68 -11.94 5.09 -17.34
C GLY A 68 -10.65 5.43 -16.58
N MET A 69 -9.49 5.08 -17.12
CA MET A 69 -8.20 5.48 -16.54
C MET A 69 -8.04 7.01 -16.58
N ASP A 70 -8.47 7.67 -17.65
CA ASP A 70 -8.47 9.15 -17.75
C ASP A 70 -9.45 9.77 -16.75
N LYS A 71 -10.64 9.17 -16.59
CA LYS A 71 -11.64 9.60 -15.60
C LYS A 71 -11.11 9.46 -14.17
N LEU A 72 -10.43 8.35 -13.87
CA LEU A 72 -9.79 8.13 -12.57
C LEU A 72 -8.67 9.17 -12.34
N ALA A 73 -7.83 9.40 -13.34
CA ALA A 73 -6.76 10.40 -13.27
C ALA A 73 -7.30 11.78 -12.91
N LYS A 74 -8.35 12.23 -13.61
CA LYS A 74 -8.99 13.52 -13.33
C LYS A 74 -9.46 13.63 -11.87
N ARG A 75 -10.06 12.56 -11.31
CA ARG A 75 -10.50 12.55 -9.90
C ARG A 75 -9.32 12.60 -8.93
N ILE A 76 -8.21 11.96 -9.27
CA ILE A 76 -6.97 11.96 -8.45
C ILE A 76 -6.35 13.37 -8.47
N GLU A 77 -6.28 14.00 -9.64
CA GLU A 77 -5.78 15.36 -9.82
C GLU A 77 -6.62 16.39 -9.06
N GLU A 78 -7.96 16.30 -9.18
CA GLU A 78 -8.91 17.14 -8.45
C GLU A 78 -8.76 16.99 -6.92
N ALA A 79 -8.32 15.84 -6.44
CA ALA A 79 -7.98 15.61 -5.03
C ALA A 79 -6.59 16.12 -4.63
N GLY A 80 -5.84 16.73 -5.56
CA GLY A 80 -4.53 17.35 -5.34
C GLY A 80 -3.37 16.35 -5.24
N VAL A 81 -3.50 15.18 -5.87
CA VAL A 81 -2.43 14.18 -5.98
C VAL A 81 -1.85 14.22 -7.40
N SER A 82 -0.51 14.16 -7.51
CA SER A 82 0.18 14.10 -8.80
C SER A 82 -0.14 12.78 -9.50
N VAL A 83 -0.57 12.86 -10.76
CA VAL A 83 -0.98 11.69 -11.55
C VAL A 83 -0.51 11.81 -13.00
N ASP A 84 -0.02 10.69 -13.53
CA ASP A 84 0.38 10.53 -14.93
C ASP A 84 -0.39 9.38 -15.57
N VAL A 85 -0.98 9.60 -16.75
CA VAL A 85 -1.63 8.55 -17.54
C VAL A 85 -0.77 8.22 -18.75
N ASN A 86 -0.37 6.95 -18.86
CA ASN A 86 0.57 6.48 -19.87
C ASN A 86 0.01 5.29 -20.64
N GLU A 87 0.48 5.10 -21.88
CA GLU A 87 0.26 3.86 -22.62
C GLU A 87 1.15 2.75 -22.07
N PHE A 88 0.67 1.52 -22.07
CA PHE A 88 1.44 0.37 -21.56
C PHE A 88 2.77 0.14 -22.27
N THR A 89 2.92 0.61 -23.50
CA THR A 89 4.12 0.41 -24.34
C THR A 89 5.35 1.18 -23.87
N ILE A 90 5.18 2.20 -23.01
CA ILE A 90 6.28 3.06 -22.55
C ILE A 90 6.64 2.86 -21.08
N CYS A 91 6.19 1.74 -20.45
CA CYS A 91 6.40 1.54 -19.01
C CYS A 91 7.86 1.58 -18.56
N ALA A 92 8.80 1.06 -19.38
CA ALA A 92 10.22 1.11 -19.05
C ALA A 92 10.73 2.55 -18.93
N TYR A 93 10.35 3.43 -19.88
CA TYR A 93 10.72 4.84 -19.87
C TYR A 93 10.11 5.58 -18.66
N VAL A 94 8.83 5.31 -18.37
CA VAL A 94 8.13 5.93 -17.24
C VAL A 94 8.75 5.49 -15.91
N ALA A 95 9.14 4.21 -15.79
CA ALA A 95 9.81 3.70 -14.59
C ALA A 95 11.17 4.39 -14.35
N GLU A 96 11.98 4.56 -15.40
CA GLU A 96 13.24 5.28 -15.30
C GLU A 96 13.07 6.76 -14.92
N ARG A 97 12.02 7.41 -15.41
CA ARG A 97 11.66 8.76 -14.98
C ARG A 97 11.26 8.77 -13.50
N ALA A 98 10.40 7.85 -13.07
CA ALA A 98 9.96 7.74 -11.69
C ALA A 98 11.13 7.49 -10.71
N ILE A 99 12.11 6.66 -11.09
CA ILE A 99 13.32 6.44 -10.30
C ILE A 99 14.09 7.75 -10.10
N ARG A 100 14.28 8.53 -11.16
CA ARG A 100 14.98 9.84 -11.07
C ARG A 100 14.19 10.82 -10.18
N GLU A 101 12.88 10.89 -10.35
CA GLU A 101 12.00 11.74 -9.55
C GLU A 101 11.99 11.34 -8.07
N TYR A 102 11.92 10.04 -7.77
CA TYR A 102 11.97 9.52 -6.41
C TYR A 102 13.29 9.85 -5.72
N ARG A 103 14.42 9.72 -6.43
CA ARG A 103 15.75 10.05 -5.88
C ARG A 103 15.90 11.54 -5.54
N GLN A 104 15.23 12.42 -6.29
CA GLN A 104 15.24 13.87 -6.03
C GLN A 104 14.29 14.27 -4.91
N ASN A 105 13.11 13.67 -4.88
CA ASN A 105 12.06 13.96 -3.91
C ASN A 105 11.25 12.69 -3.62
N PRO A 106 11.66 11.89 -2.61
CA PRO A 106 10.96 10.67 -2.23
C PRO A 106 9.50 10.94 -1.88
N ALA A 107 8.58 10.20 -2.50
CA ALA A 107 7.15 10.26 -2.24
C ALA A 107 6.54 8.87 -2.46
N PRO A 108 5.46 8.49 -1.77
CA PRO A 108 4.76 7.23 -2.00
C PRO A 108 4.37 7.07 -3.47
N ILE A 109 4.60 5.88 -4.03
CA ILE A 109 4.27 5.55 -5.42
C ILE A 109 3.07 4.64 -5.45
N THR A 110 2.10 4.96 -6.32
CA THR A 110 0.95 4.11 -6.64
C THR A 110 0.96 3.81 -8.14
N LEU A 111 0.76 2.55 -8.51
CA LEU A 111 0.64 2.09 -9.88
C LEU A 111 -0.76 1.51 -10.09
N ILE A 112 -1.44 1.90 -11.17
CA ILE A 112 -2.74 1.31 -11.54
C ILE A 112 -2.71 0.98 -13.03
N GLY A 113 -3.01 -0.26 -13.38
CA GLY A 113 -2.98 -0.70 -14.76
C GLY A 113 -4.21 -1.51 -15.17
N HIS A 114 -4.82 -1.17 -16.32
CA HIS A 114 -5.90 -1.92 -16.93
C HIS A 114 -5.35 -2.81 -18.04
N SER A 115 -5.78 -4.08 -18.11
CA SER A 115 -5.40 -5.01 -19.19
C SER A 115 -3.87 -5.14 -19.31
N MET A 116 -3.30 -4.90 -20.49
CA MET A 116 -1.84 -4.83 -20.70
C MET A 116 -1.15 -3.74 -19.84
N GLY A 117 -1.88 -2.73 -19.39
CA GLY A 117 -1.38 -1.77 -18.41
C GLY A 117 -1.10 -2.39 -17.04
N GLY A 118 -1.81 -3.44 -16.65
CA GLY A 118 -1.51 -4.24 -15.46
C GLY A 118 -0.16 -4.96 -15.56
N PHE A 119 0.12 -5.56 -16.73
CA PHE A 119 1.43 -6.15 -17.02
C PHE A 119 2.55 -5.11 -16.91
N CYS A 120 2.33 -3.94 -17.53
CA CYS A 120 3.25 -2.79 -17.44
C CYS A 120 3.51 -2.36 -15.99
N ALA A 121 2.46 -2.26 -15.14
CA ALA A 121 2.61 -1.87 -13.74
C ALA A 121 3.53 -2.82 -12.96
N LEU A 122 3.46 -4.13 -13.20
CA LEU A 122 4.35 -5.09 -12.55
C LEU A 122 5.79 -5.01 -13.09
N GLN A 123 5.98 -4.87 -14.40
CA GLN A 123 7.34 -4.63 -14.96
C GLN A 123 7.96 -3.33 -14.44
N PHE A 124 7.15 -2.29 -14.26
CA PHE A 124 7.60 -1.05 -13.62
C PHE A 124 8.07 -1.34 -12.19
N ALA A 125 7.29 -2.11 -11.42
CA ALA A 125 7.63 -2.47 -10.05
C ALA A 125 8.94 -3.28 -9.95
N GLU A 126 9.18 -4.21 -10.87
CA GLU A 126 10.46 -4.95 -10.95
C GLU A 126 11.65 -4.00 -11.14
N LYS A 127 11.52 -2.99 -12.00
CA LYS A 127 12.59 -1.98 -12.18
C LYS A 127 12.84 -1.17 -10.90
N LEU A 128 11.79 -0.79 -10.19
CA LEU A 128 11.92 -0.08 -8.92
C LEU A 128 12.50 -0.97 -7.80
N GLN A 129 12.18 -2.27 -7.83
CA GLN A 129 12.77 -3.25 -6.91
C GLN A 129 14.29 -3.32 -7.06
N ALA A 130 14.80 -3.31 -8.29
CA ALA A 130 16.24 -3.30 -8.57
C ALA A 130 16.96 -2.05 -7.99
N GLU A 131 16.24 -0.97 -7.77
CA GLU A 131 16.71 0.29 -7.19
C GLU A 131 16.35 0.46 -5.70
N ASN A 132 15.79 -0.58 -5.08
CA ASN A 132 15.30 -0.58 -3.68
C ASN A 132 14.26 0.52 -3.39
N ILE A 133 13.44 0.89 -4.36
CA ILE A 133 12.38 1.87 -4.21
C ILE A 133 11.07 1.15 -3.86
N PRO A 134 10.44 1.47 -2.71
CA PRO A 134 9.18 0.86 -2.32
C PRO A 134 8.01 1.42 -3.13
N ILE A 135 6.96 0.60 -3.28
CA ILE A 135 5.69 0.97 -3.91
C ILE A 135 4.57 0.78 -2.90
N GLY A 136 3.85 1.84 -2.61
CA GLY A 136 2.79 1.83 -1.60
C GLY A 136 1.56 1.04 -2.02
N LEU A 137 1.20 1.08 -3.33
CA LEU A 137 0.05 0.33 -3.86
C LEU A 137 0.25 0.00 -5.34
N ILE A 138 -0.06 -1.24 -5.71
CA ILE A 138 -0.35 -1.61 -7.10
C ILE A 138 -1.79 -2.10 -7.21
N VAL A 139 -2.51 -1.62 -8.23
CA VAL A 139 -3.82 -2.14 -8.61
C VAL A 139 -3.78 -2.59 -10.06
N THR A 140 -4.16 -3.84 -10.29
CA THR A 140 -4.42 -4.35 -11.63
C THR A 140 -5.92 -4.49 -11.84
N ILE A 141 -6.42 -3.96 -12.96
CA ILE A 141 -7.84 -4.02 -13.32
C ILE A 141 -7.94 -4.88 -14.57
N ASP A 142 -8.51 -6.05 -14.41
CA ASP A 142 -8.68 -7.11 -15.42
C ASP A 142 -7.42 -7.31 -16.29
N PRO A 143 -6.27 -7.61 -15.64
CA PRO A 143 -4.99 -7.69 -16.33
C PRO A 143 -4.95 -8.85 -17.32
N ALA A 144 -3.99 -8.83 -18.26
CA ALA A 144 -3.74 -9.90 -19.20
C ALA A 144 -3.49 -11.25 -18.50
N HIS A 145 -3.72 -12.37 -19.21
CA HIS A 145 -3.56 -13.71 -18.62
C HIS A 145 -2.14 -14.05 -18.17
N LEU A 146 -1.13 -13.59 -18.91
CA LEU A 146 0.28 -13.81 -18.57
C LEU A 146 0.80 -12.59 -17.84
N MET A 147 0.99 -12.73 -16.54
CA MET A 147 1.46 -11.65 -15.67
C MET A 147 2.83 -11.96 -15.09
N PRO A 148 3.70 -10.96 -14.92
CA PRO A 148 4.89 -11.07 -14.07
C PRO A 148 4.49 -11.42 -12.63
N LYS A 149 5.43 -11.92 -11.84
CA LYS A 149 5.20 -12.09 -10.40
C LYS A 149 5.12 -10.72 -9.73
N LEU A 150 4.38 -10.67 -8.62
CA LEU A 150 4.34 -9.48 -7.79
C LEU A 150 5.67 -9.32 -7.04
N PRO A 151 6.42 -8.21 -7.25
CA PRO A 151 7.72 -8.00 -6.62
C PRO A 151 7.63 -7.73 -5.11
N MET A 152 8.75 -7.97 -4.40
CA MET A 152 8.86 -7.85 -2.95
C MET A 152 8.79 -6.41 -2.42
N ASN A 153 9.08 -5.41 -3.26
CA ASN A 153 9.06 -3.99 -2.90
C ASN A 153 7.65 -3.37 -2.85
N VAL A 154 6.61 -4.17 -3.08
CA VAL A 154 5.21 -3.71 -3.10
C VAL A 154 4.58 -3.90 -1.72
N GLU A 155 4.12 -2.82 -1.11
CA GLU A 155 3.48 -2.88 0.22
C GLU A 155 2.05 -3.39 0.17
N ARG A 156 1.28 -2.99 -0.87
CA ARG A 156 -0.12 -3.39 -1.08
C ARG A 156 -0.37 -3.73 -2.54
N TYR A 157 -1.05 -4.83 -2.75
CA TYR A 157 -1.46 -5.27 -4.08
C TYR A 157 -2.95 -5.60 -4.12
N MET A 158 -3.63 -5.11 -5.16
CA MET A 158 -5.03 -5.43 -5.44
C MET A 158 -5.19 -5.89 -6.88
N ASN A 159 -5.81 -7.06 -7.07
CA ASN A 159 -6.24 -7.54 -8.38
C ASN A 159 -7.77 -7.51 -8.47
N ILE A 160 -8.32 -6.71 -9.38
CA ILE A 160 -9.76 -6.63 -9.66
C ILE A 160 -9.96 -7.21 -11.05
N PHE A 161 -10.63 -8.35 -11.18
CA PHE A 161 -10.60 -9.08 -12.44
C PHE A 161 -11.90 -9.84 -12.74
N LEU A 162 -11.98 -10.41 -13.94
CA LEU A 162 -13.07 -11.25 -14.42
C LEU A 162 -12.50 -12.63 -14.78
N ALA A 163 -12.57 -13.60 -13.87
CA ALA A 163 -11.92 -14.92 -14.02
C ALA A 163 -12.26 -15.68 -15.31
N ARG A 164 -13.34 -15.33 -16.00
CA ARG A 164 -13.82 -15.98 -17.23
C ARG A 164 -13.65 -15.11 -18.48
N ASP A 165 -13.04 -13.94 -18.36
CA ASP A 165 -12.82 -13.07 -19.52
C ASP A 165 -11.68 -13.60 -20.38
N VAL A 166 -11.84 -13.50 -21.71
CA VAL A 166 -10.83 -13.96 -22.68
C VAL A 166 -9.76 -12.93 -22.97
N LEU A 167 -10.02 -11.65 -22.70
CA LEU A 167 -9.10 -10.54 -22.93
C LEU A 167 -8.30 -10.19 -21.66
N GLY A 168 -8.89 -10.43 -20.50
CA GLY A 168 -8.34 -10.19 -19.18
C GLY A 168 -8.38 -11.43 -18.30
N GLY A 169 -8.61 -11.27 -17.02
CA GLY A 169 -8.76 -12.39 -16.08
C GLY A 169 -7.45 -12.93 -15.53
N GLY A 170 -6.32 -12.22 -15.75
CA GLY A 170 -5.01 -12.62 -15.26
C GLY A 170 -4.97 -12.69 -13.74
N ASP A 171 -4.39 -13.78 -13.23
CA ASP A 171 -4.06 -13.93 -11.81
C ASP A 171 -2.59 -13.60 -11.59
N VAL A 172 -2.30 -12.90 -10.50
CA VAL A 172 -0.94 -12.50 -10.14
C VAL A 172 -0.49 -13.29 -8.93
N VAL A 173 0.68 -13.89 -9.05
CA VAL A 173 1.30 -14.67 -7.98
C VAL A 173 2.44 -13.87 -7.38
N PRO A 174 2.48 -13.68 -6.05
CA PRO A 174 3.60 -13.02 -5.40
C PRO A 174 4.93 -13.78 -5.54
N GLU A 175 6.04 -13.06 -5.50
CA GLU A 175 7.36 -13.66 -5.31
C GLU A 175 7.41 -14.44 -3.99
N LYS A 176 8.28 -15.46 -3.92
CA LYS A 176 8.43 -16.28 -2.71
C LYS A 176 8.93 -15.42 -1.55
N GLY A 177 8.16 -15.41 -0.46
CA GLY A 177 8.49 -14.62 0.74
C GLY A 177 7.89 -13.21 0.76
N TYR A 178 7.00 -12.89 -0.16
CA TYR A 178 6.26 -11.62 -0.15
C TYR A 178 5.55 -11.40 1.19
N GLN A 179 5.70 -10.22 1.76
CA GLN A 179 5.21 -9.84 3.10
C GLN A 179 4.15 -8.73 3.04
N GLY A 180 3.87 -8.19 1.86
CA GLY A 180 2.90 -7.12 1.70
C GLY A 180 1.44 -7.59 1.81
N HIS A 181 0.53 -6.64 1.80
CA HIS A 181 -0.91 -6.92 1.77
C HIS A 181 -1.34 -7.32 0.37
N PHE A 182 -2.17 -8.36 0.29
CA PHE A 182 -2.62 -8.94 -0.98
C PHE A 182 -4.12 -9.18 -0.96
N ALA A 183 -4.82 -8.69 -1.98
CA ALA A 183 -6.23 -8.94 -2.19
C ALA A 183 -6.55 -9.17 -3.67
N SER A 184 -7.45 -10.12 -3.97
CA SER A 184 -7.87 -10.45 -5.33
C SER A 184 -9.39 -10.62 -5.39
N PHE A 185 -10.04 -9.88 -6.30
CA PHE A 185 -11.48 -9.71 -6.39
C PHE A 185 -11.99 -10.15 -7.76
N ASP A 186 -12.65 -11.30 -7.84
CA ASP A 186 -13.31 -11.75 -9.05
C ASP A 186 -14.73 -11.16 -9.14
N LEU A 187 -14.96 -10.30 -10.13
CA LEU A 187 -16.24 -9.67 -10.41
C LEU A 187 -17.05 -10.39 -11.51
N SER A 188 -16.64 -11.58 -11.95
CA SER A 188 -17.25 -12.31 -13.07
C SER A 188 -18.72 -12.70 -12.87
N LYS A 189 -19.23 -12.67 -11.62
CA LYS A 189 -20.64 -12.91 -11.31
C LYS A 189 -21.51 -11.65 -11.40
N LEU A 190 -20.91 -10.46 -11.48
CA LEU A 190 -21.66 -9.21 -11.61
C LEU A 190 -22.19 -9.05 -13.03
N LYS A 191 -23.50 -8.81 -13.16
CA LYS A 191 -24.13 -8.63 -14.47
C LYS A 191 -23.65 -7.38 -15.17
N GLY A 192 -23.32 -7.47 -16.46
CA GLY A 192 -22.95 -6.34 -17.30
C GLY A 192 -21.54 -5.81 -17.07
N VAL A 193 -20.74 -6.41 -16.18
CA VAL A 193 -19.32 -6.09 -16.05
C VAL A 193 -18.54 -6.87 -17.09
N LEU A 194 -17.77 -6.16 -17.90
CA LEU A 194 -16.98 -6.66 -19.02
C LEU A 194 -15.58 -6.06 -18.97
N HIS A 195 -14.60 -6.64 -19.65
CA HIS A 195 -13.24 -6.13 -19.79
C HIS A 195 -13.18 -4.63 -20.15
N ILE A 196 -14.04 -4.20 -21.07
CA ILE A 196 -14.05 -2.83 -21.61
C ILE A 196 -14.78 -1.81 -20.74
N ASN A 197 -15.39 -2.22 -19.62
CA ASN A 197 -16.12 -1.31 -18.74
C ASN A 197 -15.79 -1.43 -17.25
N ILE A 198 -15.13 -2.49 -16.83
CA ILE A 198 -14.73 -2.72 -15.43
C ILE A 198 -13.88 -1.55 -14.90
N GLU A 199 -12.98 -1.02 -15.72
CA GLU A 199 -12.11 0.11 -15.40
C GLU A 199 -12.85 1.47 -15.37
N LYS A 200 -14.16 1.49 -15.73
CA LYS A 200 -15.03 2.69 -15.70
C LYS A 200 -15.94 2.72 -14.48
N MET A 201 -15.95 1.68 -13.66
CA MET A 201 -16.88 1.55 -12.53
C MET A 201 -16.59 2.61 -11.46
N ASP A 202 -17.59 3.47 -11.20
CA ASP A 202 -17.47 4.56 -10.21
C ASP A 202 -17.20 4.06 -8.80
N ILE A 203 -17.74 2.91 -8.42
CA ILE A 203 -17.50 2.30 -7.12
C ILE A 203 -16.02 1.91 -6.93
N ILE A 204 -15.37 1.39 -7.99
CA ILE A 204 -13.94 1.09 -7.98
C ILE A 204 -13.14 2.40 -7.86
N HIS A 205 -13.44 3.39 -8.71
CA HIS A 205 -12.74 4.68 -8.68
C HIS A 205 -12.82 5.35 -7.31
N THR A 206 -14.00 5.34 -6.67
CA THR A 206 -14.20 5.97 -5.36
C THR A 206 -13.35 5.31 -4.29
N GLN A 207 -13.32 3.97 -4.25
CA GLN A 207 -12.52 3.24 -3.26
C GLN A 207 -11.02 3.38 -3.54
N LEU A 208 -10.59 3.34 -4.80
CA LEU A 208 -9.18 3.56 -5.15
C LEU A 208 -8.70 4.96 -4.78
N LEU A 209 -9.50 5.99 -5.07
CA LEU A 209 -9.16 7.37 -4.67
C LEU A 209 -9.00 7.48 -3.16
N THR A 210 -9.91 6.88 -2.41
CA THR A 210 -9.84 6.81 -0.96
C THR A 210 -8.51 6.22 -0.48
N LYS A 211 -8.13 5.06 -1.01
CA LYS A 211 -6.87 4.39 -0.66
C LYS A 211 -5.64 5.21 -1.03
N ILE A 212 -5.63 5.82 -2.21
CA ILE A 212 -4.52 6.69 -2.67
C ILE A 212 -4.29 7.85 -1.69
N LEU A 213 -5.35 8.46 -1.19
CA LEU A 213 -5.25 9.57 -0.25
C LEU A 213 -4.74 9.15 1.14
N GLN A 214 -4.92 7.88 1.51
CA GLN A 214 -4.53 7.34 2.81
C GLN A 214 -3.12 6.78 2.87
N ILE A 215 -2.58 6.29 1.75
CA ILE A 215 -1.26 5.65 1.69
C ILE A 215 -0.16 6.47 2.36
N PRO A 216 -0.05 7.81 2.16
CA PRO A 216 0.98 8.60 2.81
C PRO A 216 0.91 8.60 4.34
N GLU A 217 -0.29 8.39 4.90
CA GLU A 217 -0.56 8.46 6.35
C GLU A 217 -0.51 7.08 7.02
N THR A 218 -0.55 5.99 6.23
CA THR A 218 -0.66 4.62 6.74
C THR A 218 0.36 3.68 6.11
N PRO A 219 1.62 3.70 6.57
CA PRO A 219 2.62 2.73 6.12
C PRO A 219 2.15 1.28 6.39
N ALA A 220 2.13 0.45 5.36
CA ALA A 220 1.61 -0.93 5.45
C ALA A 220 2.30 -1.77 6.53
N ARG A 221 3.60 -1.57 6.74
CA ARG A 221 4.40 -2.27 7.77
C ARG A 221 3.91 -2.07 9.21
N LEU A 222 3.16 -1.00 9.49
CA LEU A 222 2.62 -0.70 10.82
C LEU A 222 1.26 -1.36 11.07
N GLU A 223 0.65 -1.93 10.04
CA GLU A 223 -0.71 -2.49 10.09
C GLU A 223 -0.76 -3.96 10.56
N GLY A 224 0.39 -4.53 10.92
CA GLY A 224 0.51 -5.91 11.35
C GLY A 224 0.44 -6.92 10.20
N GLU A 225 0.26 -8.21 10.52
CA GLU A 225 0.25 -9.31 9.56
C GLU A 225 -0.85 -9.13 8.51
N GLY A 226 -0.47 -9.09 7.23
CA GLY A 226 -1.37 -9.09 6.09
C GLY A 226 -1.56 -10.50 5.55
N LEU A 227 -2.73 -11.10 5.77
CA LEU A 227 -3.05 -12.39 5.17
C LEU A 227 -3.65 -12.18 3.78
N PRO A 228 -3.18 -12.93 2.76
CA PRO A 228 -3.76 -12.82 1.42
C PRO A 228 -5.23 -13.24 1.43
N ILE A 229 -6.07 -12.49 0.72
CA ILE A 229 -7.49 -12.82 0.53
C ILE A 229 -7.81 -12.91 -0.96
N ARG A 230 -8.68 -13.87 -1.29
CA ARG A 230 -9.25 -14.05 -2.62
C ARG A 230 -10.72 -14.36 -2.47
N TYR A 231 -11.56 -13.73 -3.26
CA TYR A 231 -12.98 -14.02 -3.24
C TYR A 231 -13.68 -13.63 -4.55
N VAL A 232 -14.83 -14.25 -4.78
CA VAL A 232 -15.74 -13.96 -5.88
C VAL A 232 -16.89 -13.14 -5.33
N VAL A 233 -17.07 -11.93 -5.83
CA VAL A 233 -18.17 -11.06 -5.40
C VAL A 233 -19.51 -11.66 -5.86
N PRO A 234 -20.46 -11.94 -4.95
CA PRO A 234 -21.78 -12.44 -5.31
C PRO A 234 -22.54 -11.45 -6.21
N PRO A 235 -23.49 -11.92 -7.05
CA PRO A 235 -24.15 -11.08 -8.07
C PRO A 235 -24.92 -9.90 -7.49
N ASP A 236 -25.41 -10.01 -6.27
CA ASP A 236 -26.22 -8.99 -5.60
C ASP A 236 -25.47 -8.30 -4.43
N ALA A 237 -24.17 -8.59 -4.28
CA ALA A 237 -23.35 -7.98 -3.25
C ALA A 237 -22.73 -6.65 -3.72
N ALA A 238 -22.55 -5.74 -2.77
CA ALA A 238 -21.74 -4.55 -3.02
C ALA A 238 -20.28 -4.93 -3.24
N VAL A 239 -19.63 -4.23 -4.17
CA VAL A 239 -18.18 -4.35 -4.36
C VAL A 239 -17.48 -3.62 -3.22
N ASP A 240 -16.71 -4.34 -2.43
CA ASP A 240 -15.89 -3.80 -1.35
C ASP A 240 -14.44 -4.27 -1.54
N LEU A 241 -13.52 -3.32 -1.67
CA LEU A 241 -12.11 -3.57 -1.99
C LEU A 241 -11.28 -3.58 -0.69
N TRP A 242 -11.29 -4.67 0.05
CA TRP A 242 -10.45 -4.83 1.23
C TRP A 242 -8.96 -4.88 0.87
N ASP A 243 -8.10 -4.50 1.78
CA ASP A 243 -6.64 -4.46 1.53
C ASP A 243 -5.97 -5.82 1.74
N SER A 244 -6.46 -6.60 2.69
CA SER A 244 -5.98 -7.95 3.04
C SER A 244 -6.91 -8.59 4.06
N GLY A 245 -6.55 -9.79 4.52
CA GLY A 245 -7.11 -10.40 5.71
C GLY A 245 -6.28 -10.11 6.97
N MET A 246 -6.93 -10.22 8.12
CA MET A 246 -6.28 -10.27 9.42
C MET A 246 -6.70 -11.53 10.17
N PRO A 247 -5.82 -12.13 11.01
CA PRO A 247 -6.21 -13.27 11.81
C PRO A 247 -7.14 -12.84 12.95
N ALA A 248 -8.21 -13.60 13.14
CA ALA A 248 -9.08 -13.49 14.30
C ALA A 248 -9.17 -14.85 15.02
N VAL A 249 -9.17 -14.85 16.35
CA VAL A 249 -9.30 -16.07 17.16
C VAL A 249 -10.75 -16.25 17.55
N VAL A 250 -11.29 -17.41 17.24
CA VAL A 250 -12.65 -17.85 17.61
C VAL A 250 -12.73 -18.06 19.11
N ARG A 251 -13.75 -17.50 19.76
CA ARG A 251 -14.06 -17.74 21.17
C ARG A 251 -15.17 -18.81 21.30
N ALA A 252 -15.30 -19.38 22.47
CA ALA A 252 -16.42 -20.30 22.75
C ALA A 252 -17.76 -19.60 22.50
N GLY A 253 -18.59 -20.19 21.65
CA GLY A 253 -19.90 -19.64 21.25
C GLY A 253 -19.89 -18.70 20.07
N ASP A 254 -18.71 -18.35 19.50
CA ASP A 254 -18.66 -17.59 18.24
C ASP A 254 -19.16 -18.45 17.07
N THR A 255 -19.88 -17.82 16.15
CA THR A 255 -20.25 -18.36 14.83
C THR A 255 -19.74 -17.43 13.72
N LEU A 256 -19.78 -17.85 12.46
CA LEU A 256 -19.42 -16.96 11.35
C LEU A 256 -20.31 -15.72 11.32
N GLU A 257 -21.62 -15.86 11.65
CA GLU A 257 -22.56 -14.74 11.70
C GLU A 257 -22.21 -13.74 12.79
N THR A 258 -21.87 -14.21 13.99
CA THR A 258 -21.46 -13.33 15.10
C THR A 258 -20.15 -12.61 14.79
N LEU A 259 -19.21 -13.29 14.12
CA LEU A 259 -17.96 -12.69 13.66
C LEU A 259 -18.19 -11.67 12.52
N ALA A 260 -19.10 -11.97 11.57
CA ALA A 260 -19.49 -11.06 10.50
C ALA A 260 -20.03 -9.73 11.07
N ILE A 261 -20.94 -9.81 12.05
CA ILE A 261 -21.49 -8.64 12.75
C ILE A 261 -20.39 -7.89 13.50
N LYS A 262 -19.59 -8.61 14.29
CA LYS A 262 -18.51 -8.03 15.10
C LYS A 262 -17.51 -7.24 14.29
N TYR A 263 -17.10 -7.78 13.13
CA TYR A 263 -16.10 -7.17 12.26
C TYR A 263 -16.70 -6.30 11.16
N ARG A 264 -18.03 -6.22 11.06
CA ARG A 264 -18.79 -5.46 10.05
C ARG A 264 -18.40 -5.87 8.62
N VAL A 265 -18.29 -7.16 8.39
CA VAL A 265 -18.03 -7.75 7.08
C VAL A 265 -19.19 -8.65 6.67
N PRO A 266 -19.48 -8.80 5.38
CA PRO A 266 -20.54 -9.70 4.93
C PRO A 266 -20.23 -11.16 5.29
N LEU A 267 -21.24 -11.92 5.67
CA LEU A 267 -21.09 -13.34 6.00
C LEU A 267 -20.48 -14.13 4.83
N TRP A 268 -20.92 -13.87 3.61
CA TRP A 268 -20.40 -14.53 2.40
C TRP A 268 -18.88 -14.35 2.25
N ALA A 269 -18.31 -13.22 2.67
CA ALA A 269 -16.87 -12.99 2.60
C ALA A 269 -16.12 -13.88 3.59
N LEU A 270 -16.62 -14.03 4.82
CA LEU A 270 -16.00 -14.92 5.81
C LEU A 270 -16.09 -16.38 5.37
N THR A 271 -17.23 -16.82 4.83
CA THR A 271 -17.39 -18.19 4.33
C THR A 271 -16.43 -18.52 3.19
N GLN A 272 -16.29 -17.61 2.21
CA GLN A 272 -15.41 -17.83 1.06
C GLN A 272 -13.93 -17.78 1.43
N ILE A 273 -13.50 -16.73 2.16
CA ILE A 273 -12.09 -16.52 2.49
C ILE A 273 -11.55 -17.64 3.40
N ASN A 274 -12.41 -18.21 4.25
CA ASN A 274 -12.01 -19.30 5.16
C ASN A 274 -12.38 -20.70 4.67
N GLU A 275 -13.07 -20.81 3.55
CA GLU A 275 -13.58 -22.08 3.01
C GLU A 275 -14.46 -22.82 4.05
N ILE A 276 -15.18 -22.07 4.89
CA ILE A 276 -16.07 -22.60 5.93
C ILE A 276 -17.52 -22.39 5.48
N PRO A 277 -18.32 -23.46 5.33
CA PRO A 277 -19.74 -23.34 4.98
C PRO A 277 -20.52 -22.53 6.00
N GLU A 278 -21.56 -21.83 5.54
CA GLU A 278 -22.51 -21.14 6.39
C GLU A 278 -23.17 -22.14 7.37
N GLY A 279 -23.30 -21.77 8.64
CA GLY A 279 -23.85 -22.64 9.68
C GLY A 279 -22.90 -23.73 10.21
N ALA A 280 -21.66 -23.82 9.70
CA ALA A 280 -20.67 -24.75 10.25
C ALA A 280 -20.23 -24.31 11.65
N ALA A 281 -20.11 -25.28 12.57
CA ALA A 281 -19.61 -25.03 13.91
C ALA A 281 -18.14 -24.63 13.90
N LEU A 282 -17.82 -23.55 14.61
CA LEU A 282 -16.45 -23.10 14.83
C LEU A 282 -15.90 -23.71 16.13
N VAL A 283 -14.59 -23.99 16.14
CA VAL A 283 -13.90 -24.52 17.31
C VAL A 283 -13.22 -23.37 18.06
N ALA A 284 -13.38 -23.33 19.39
CA ALA A 284 -12.69 -22.34 20.21
C ALA A 284 -11.16 -22.41 20.00
N ASN A 285 -10.51 -21.25 19.91
CA ASN A 285 -9.11 -21.04 19.54
C ASN A 285 -8.76 -21.34 18.07
N GLN A 286 -9.72 -21.71 17.23
CA GLN A 286 -9.52 -21.74 15.78
C GLN A 286 -9.16 -20.32 15.30
N ARG A 287 -8.23 -20.22 14.32
CA ARG A 287 -7.94 -18.95 13.61
C ARG A 287 -8.82 -18.87 12.36
N VAL A 288 -9.45 -17.74 12.16
CA VAL A 288 -10.18 -17.39 10.94
C VAL A 288 -9.61 -16.11 10.35
N ILE A 289 -9.70 -15.97 9.05
CA ILE A 289 -9.26 -14.78 8.32
C ILE A 289 -10.46 -13.84 8.19
N VAL A 290 -10.30 -12.60 8.62
CA VAL A 290 -11.32 -11.56 8.48
C VAL A 290 -10.79 -10.51 7.48
N PRO A 291 -11.54 -10.19 6.41
CA PRO A 291 -11.14 -9.13 5.49
C PRO A 291 -11.13 -7.78 6.20
N ARG A 292 -10.20 -6.91 5.81
CA ARG A 292 -10.07 -5.59 6.42
C ARG A 292 -9.65 -4.52 5.44
N HIS A 293 -10.06 -3.29 5.72
CA HIS A 293 -9.40 -2.09 5.21
C HIS A 293 -8.28 -1.70 6.17
N LEU A 294 -7.13 -1.30 5.64
CA LEU A 294 -6.03 -0.80 6.47
C LEU A 294 -6.43 0.51 7.15
N VAL A 295 -7.24 1.33 6.46
CA VAL A 295 -7.89 2.48 7.08
C VAL A 295 -9.42 2.33 6.91
N PRO A 296 -10.21 2.48 7.97
CA PRO A 296 -11.66 2.44 7.87
C PRO A 296 -12.18 3.50 6.90
N LEU A 297 -12.95 3.09 5.89
CA LEU A 297 -13.55 4.00 4.90
C LEU A 297 -14.39 5.11 5.55
N ALA A 298 -14.97 4.86 6.73
CA ALA A 298 -15.75 5.83 7.52
C ALA A 298 -14.93 7.04 8.03
N ALA A 299 -13.62 6.91 8.17
CA ALA A 299 -12.75 8.00 8.63
C ALA A 299 -12.60 9.14 7.60
N ILE A 300 -13.01 8.91 6.34
CA ILE A 300 -12.73 9.79 5.21
C ILE A 300 -13.92 10.67 4.84
N THR A 301 -15.13 10.26 5.17
CA THR A 301 -16.35 10.98 4.76
C THR A 301 -16.57 12.28 5.51
N GLY A 302 -15.69 12.68 6.44
CA GLY A 302 -15.78 13.97 7.16
C GLY A 302 -17.08 14.20 7.94
N GLN A 303 -17.93 13.20 8.04
CA GLN A 303 -19.13 13.26 8.84
C GLN A 303 -18.78 12.96 10.30
N SER A 304 -18.40 14.01 11.03
CA SER A 304 -18.55 13.98 12.49
C SER A 304 -19.97 13.52 12.81
N PRO A 305 -20.17 12.56 13.73
CA PRO A 305 -21.50 12.22 14.17
C PRO A 305 -22.15 13.49 14.75
N SER A 306 -23.16 13.99 14.06
CA SER A 306 -24.03 15.06 14.59
C SER A 306 -24.49 14.63 15.96
N LYS A 307 -24.04 15.35 17.00
CA LYS A 307 -24.61 15.21 18.34
C LYS A 307 -26.10 15.54 18.24
N ARG A 308 -26.94 14.57 18.42
CA ARG A 308 -28.31 14.74 18.87
C ARG A 308 -28.39 14.29 20.31
#